data_050453677b786fc25d4b868330eff972
#
_entry.id   050453677b786fc25d4b868330eff972
#
_cell.length_a   1.000
_cell.length_b   1.000
_cell.length_c   1.000
_cell.angle_alpha   90.00
_cell.angle_beta   90.00
_cell.angle_gamma   90.00
#
_symmetry.space_group_name_H-M   'P 1'
#
loop_
_entity.id
_entity.type
_entity.pdbx_description
1 polymer ?
#
loop_
_entity_poly.entity_id
_entity_poly.type
_entity_poly.pdbx_seq_one_letter_code
_entity_poly.pdbx_strand_id
1 'polypeptide(L)'
;MYEKCEIENMLKEYLKSKSQLEELESKIAKNKVLIKYNGKKMQESENETIEGMTLNSPTISDMPRGKTNKINRPTEDIALNYKGKLTYINKADKIKLMNENYIYNQKADPLRDLVGKVDRMLKALNNEQKLIIQTYYMYEPKWNYVATTYVQVYNEPRTVNQLKNIRDKALEIMLDVINI
;
A
#
# COMPACT_ATOMS: atom_id res chain seq x y z
N MET A 1 24.46 -14.69 -8.34
CA MET A 1 24.36 -15.95 -7.58
C MET A 1 24.34 -15.57 -6.11
N TYR A 2 23.33 -15.99 -5.38
CA TYR A 2 23.19 -15.64 -3.96
C TYR A 2 24.08 -16.53 -3.11
N GLU A 3 24.60 -15.96 -2.00
CA GLU A 3 25.38 -16.69 -1.00
C GLU A 3 24.55 -16.97 0.26
N LYS A 4 24.99 -17.92 1.08
CA LYS A 4 24.30 -18.31 2.32
C LYS A 4 24.08 -17.15 3.29
N CYS A 5 25.06 -16.25 3.42
CA CYS A 5 24.96 -15.08 4.29
C CYS A 5 23.90 -14.07 3.82
N GLU A 6 23.68 -13.95 2.51
CA GLU A 6 22.64 -13.08 1.96
C GLU A 6 21.25 -13.60 2.28
N ILE A 7 21.04 -14.93 2.18
CA ILE A 7 19.78 -15.57 2.58
C ILE A 7 19.51 -15.34 4.08
N GLU A 8 20.54 -15.54 4.93
CA GLU A 8 20.38 -15.30 6.37
C GLU A 8 19.99 -13.84 6.68
N ASN A 9 20.55 -12.88 5.96
CA ASN A 9 20.18 -11.47 6.10
C ASN A 9 18.75 -11.21 5.62
N MET A 10 18.34 -11.75 4.46
CA MET A 10 16.96 -11.64 3.98
C MET A 10 15.95 -12.23 4.97
N LEU A 11 16.27 -13.36 5.61
CA LEU A 11 15.42 -13.99 6.62
C LEU A 11 15.25 -13.11 7.87
N LYS A 12 16.34 -12.46 8.35
CA LYS A 12 16.30 -11.54 9.50
C LYS A 12 15.47 -10.29 9.22
N GLU A 13 15.52 -9.80 7.99
CA GLU A 13 14.79 -8.59 7.59
C GLU A 13 13.34 -8.87 7.16
N TYR A 14 12.98 -10.15 6.94
CA TYR A 14 11.71 -10.54 6.36
C TYR A 14 10.49 -9.99 7.10
N LEU A 15 10.39 -10.18 8.42
CA LEU A 15 9.22 -9.72 9.18
C LEU A 15 9.08 -8.20 9.16
N LYS A 16 10.20 -7.47 9.27
CA LYS A 16 10.21 -6.01 9.20
C LYS A 16 9.77 -5.54 7.82
N SER A 17 10.34 -6.12 6.78
CA SER A 17 10.01 -5.78 5.39
C SER A 17 8.56 -6.10 5.05
N LYS A 18 8.03 -7.21 5.55
CA LYS A 18 6.63 -7.60 5.37
C LYS A 18 5.67 -6.61 6.02
N SER A 19 5.94 -6.21 7.27
CA SER A 19 5.13 -5.20 7.96
C SER A 19 5.16 -3.84 7.26
N GLN A 20 6.34 -3.40 6.78
CA GLN A 20 6.47 -2.16 6.03
C GLN A 20 5.73 -2.23 4.68
N LEU A 21 5.77 -3.37 4.02
CA LEU A 21 5.04 -3.60 2.77
C LEU A 21 3.53 -3.50 2.98
N GLU A 22 2.99 -4.15 4.00
CA GLU A 22 1.57 -4.11 4.37
C GLU A 22 1.11 -2.67 4.66
N GLU A 23 1.93 -1.87 5.35
CA GLU A 23 1.63 -0.46 5.61
C GLU A 23 1.57 0.36 4.32
N LEU A 24 2.55 0.19 3.42
CA LEU A 24 2.57 0.90 2.13
C LEU A 24 1.40 0.50 1.23
N GLU A 25 1.07 -0.79 1.16
CA GLU A 25 -0.06 -1.29 0.38
C GLU A 25 -1.41 -0.76 0.93
N SER A 26 -1.54 -0.65 2.26
CA SER A 26 -2.70 -0.02 2.88
C SER A 26 -2.84 1.46 2.46
N LYS A 27 -1.73 2.23 2.45
CA LYS A 27 -1.71 3.63 1.99
C LYS A 27 -2.10 3.75 0.52
N ILE A 28 -1.54 2.89 -0.34
CA ILE A 28 -1.86 2.84 -1.78
C ILE A 28 -3.35 2.53 -1.99
N ALA A 29 -3.89 1.57 -1.25
CA ALA A 29 -5.30 1.19 -1.34
C ALA A 29 -6.22 2.35 -0.92
N LYS A 30 -5.92 3.04 0.18
CA LYS A 30 -6.65 4.22 0.64
C LYS A 30 -6.65 5.33 -0.41
N ASN A 31 -5.49 5.65 -0.97
CA ASN A 31 -5.39 6.67 -2.01
C ASN A 31 -6.16 6.29 -3.28
N LYS A 32 -6.15 5.01 -3.69
CA LYS A 32 -6.97 4.54 -4.82
C LYS A 32 -8.47 4.75 -4.59
N VAL A 33 -8.95 4.50 -3.37
CA VAL A 33 -10.35 4.77 -2.99
C VAL A 33 -10.66 6.26 -3.05
N LEU A 34 -9.79 7.12 -2.49
CA LEU A 34 -9.96 8.58 -2.52
C LEU A 34 -9.96 9.14 -3.95
N ILE A 35 -9.08 8.67 -4.82
CA ILE A 35 -9.05 9.07 -6.25
C ILE A 35 -10.38 8.73 -6.93
N LYS A 36 -10.93 7.54 -6.65
CA LYS A 36 -12.22 7.10 -7.19
C LYS A 36 -13.38 7.92 -6.62
N TYR A 37 -13.34 8.24 -5.32
CA TYR A 37 -14.38 9.01 -4.64
C TYR A 37 -14.39 10.48 -5.09
N ASN A 38 -13.22 11.12 -5.24
CA ASN A 38 -13.12 12.50 -5.71
C ASN A 38 -13.71 12.68 -7.12
N GLY A 39 -13.60 11.68 -7.99
CA GLY A 39 -14.26 11.69 -9.30
C GLY A 39 -15.79 11.68 -9.20
N LYS A 40 -16.37 10.93 -8.26
CA LYS A 40 -17.84 10.91 -8.02
C LYS A 40 -18.32 12.20 -7.39
N LYS A 41 -17.63 12.69 -6.36
CA LYS A 41 -17.99 13.92 -5.64
C LYS A 41 -17.95 15.15 -6.55
N MET A 42 -17.07 15.16 -7.56
CA MET A 42 -17.03 16.22 -8.57
C MET A 42 -18.31 16.28 -9.42
N GLN A 43 -18.87 15.14 -9.84
CA GLN A 43 -20.12 15.05 -10.58
C GLN A 43 -21.33 15.45 -9.73
N GLU A 44 -21.39 15.00 -8.47
CA GLU A 44 -22.46 15.36 -7.54
C GLU A 44 -22.44 16.86 -7.24
N SER A 45 -21.29 17.45 -6.97
CA SER A 45 -21.11 18.89 -6.70
C SER A 45 -21.45 19.77 -7.92
N GLU A 46 -21.21 19.33 -9.14
CA GLU A 46 -21.63 20.04 -10.36
C GLU A 46 -23.16 20.11 -10.46
N ASN A 47 -23.85 19.00 -10.19
CA ASN A 47 -25.31 18.95 -10.24
C ASN A 47 -25.96 19.78 -9.12
N GLU A 48 -25.48 19.70 -7.90
CA GLU A 48 -25.96 20.52 -6.78
C GLU A 48 -25.76 22.04 -7.03
N THR A 49 -24.65 22.40 -7.65
CA THR A 49 -24.37 23.81 -8.00
C THR A 49 -25.32 24.31 -9.10
N ILE A 50 -25.64 23.49 -10.08
CA ILE A 50 -26.57 23.82 -11.15
C ILE A 50 -28.00 23.98 -10.58
N GLU A 51 -28.44 23.06 -9.73
CA GLU A 51 -29.74 23.13 -9.06
C GLU A 51 -29.86 24.37 -8.13
N GLY A 52 -28.81 24.65 -7.34
CA GLY A 52 -28.79 25.85 -6.46
C GLY A 52 -28.84 27.17 -7.26
N MET A 53 -28.27 27.19 -8.46
CA MET A 53 -28.34 28.39 -9.34
C MET A 53 -29.72 28.58 -9.98
N THR A 54 -30.42 27.50 -10.31
CA THR A 54 -31.79 27.59 -10.87
C THR A 54 -32.82 28.02 -9.85
N LEU A 55 -32.62 27.66 -8.58
CA LEU A 55 -33.53 28.02 -7.47
C LEU A 55 -33.39 29.48 -6.99
N ASN A 56 -32.26 30.14 -7.21
CA ASN A 56 -31.98 31.49 -6.77
C ASN A 56 -32.07 32.55 -7.89
N SER A 57 -32.70 32.23 -9.01
CA SER A 57 -32.95 33.21 -10.06
C SER A 57 -34.06 34.17 -9.59
N PRO A 58 -33.78 35.44 -9.25
CA PRO A 58 -34.83 36.38 -8.88
C PRO A 58 -35.78 36.56 -10.04
N THR A 59 -37.06 36.43 -9.78
CA THR A 59 -38.12 36.78 -10.73
C THR A 59 -37.95 38.23 -11.15
N ILE A 60 -37.65 38.47 -12.44
CA ILE A 60 -37.32 39.77 -13.04
C ILE A 60 -38.61 40.66 -13.19
N SER A 61 -39.47 40.73 -12.20
CA SER A 61 -40.69 41.53 -12.32
C SER A 61 -40.57 42.96 -11.80
N ASP A 62 -39.51 43.33 -11.04
CA ASP A 62 -39.43 44.64 -10.36
C ASP A 62 -38.12 45.42 -10.57
N MET A 63 -37.46 45.28 -11.71
CA MET A 63 -36.29 46.11 -11.97
C MET A 63 -36.68 47.39 -12.70
N PRO A 64 -36.31 48.58 -12.18
CA PRO A 64 -36.47 49.84 -12.91
C PRO A 64 -35.59 49.79 -14.16
N ARG A 65 -36.18 50.06 -15.33
CA ARG A 65 -35.47 50.11 -16.64
C ARG A 65 -34.49 51.29 -16.70
N GLY A 66 -33.29 51.10 -16.14
CA GLY A 66 -32.16 52.00 -16.35
C GLY A 66 -31.55 51.79 -17.75
N LYS A 67 -31.40 52.89 -18.52
CA LYS A 67 -30.70 52.91 -19.80
C LYS A 67 -29.20 52.67 -19.63
N THR A 68 -28.78 51.42 -19.50
CA THR A 68 -27.35 51.08 -19.63
C THR A 68 -27.22 49.87 -20.54
N ASN A 69 -26.57 50.07 -21.67
CA ASN A 69 -26.25 49.02 -22.68
C ASN A 69 -25.18 48.02 -22.21
N LYS A 70 -24.86 47.96 -20.94
CA LYS A 70 -24.03 46.91 -20.36
C LYS A 70 -24.93 45.94 -19.60
N ILE A 71 -25.25 44.83 -20.23
CA ILE A 71 -25.80 43.67 -19.52
C ILE A 71 -24.64 43.12 -18.65
N ASN A 72 -24.59 43.63 -17.42
CA ASN A 72 -23.73 43.05 -16.41
C ASN A 72 -24.36 41.73 -16.00
N ARG A 73 -23.75 40.58 -16.35
CA ARG A 73 -24.16 39.26 -15.94
C ARG A 73 -23.22 38.71 -14.85
N PRO A 74 -23.14 39.37 -13.69
CA PRO A 74 -22.17 38.97 -12.66
C PRO A 74 -22.40 37.53 -12.15
N THR A 75 -23.62 37.04 -12.24
CA THR A 75 -23.99 35.70 -11.79
C THR A 75 -23.47 34.62 -12.75
N GLU A 76 -23.51 34.88 -14.05
CA GLU A 76 -23.01 33.96 -15.09
C GLU A 76 -21.47 33.87 -15.05
N ASP A 77 -20.81 35.03 -14.87
CA ASP A 77 -19.35 35.10 -14.74
C ASP A 77 -18.84 34.42 -13.46
N ILE A 78 -19.57 34.57 -12.34
CA ILE A 78 -19.26 33.91 -11.07
C ILE A 78 -19.45 32.39 -11.19
N ALA A 79 -20.52 31.94 -11.86
CA ALA A 79 -20.82 30.53 -12.08
C ALA A 79 -19.77 29.84 -12.95
N LEU A 80 -19.39 30.47 -14.06
CA LEU A 80 -18.35 29.95 -14.96
C LEU A 80 -16.98 29.88 -14.27
N ASN A 81 -16.63 30.93 -13.51
CA ASN A 81 -15.37 30.98 -12.77
C ASN A 81 -15.34 29.98 -11.61
N TYR A 82 -16.48 29.75 -10.93
CA TYR A 82 -16.61 28.82 -9.83
C TYR A 82 -16.43 27.36 -10.31
N LYS A 83 -17.10 27.00 -11.42
CA LYS A 83 -16.96 25.68 -12.05
C LYS A 83 -15.51 25.41 -12.46
N GLY A 84 -14.85 26.39 -13.09
CA GLY A 84 -13.44 26.29 -13.46
C GLY A 84 -12.51 26.11 -12.26
N LYS A 85 -12.72 26.84 -11.17
CA LYS A 85 -11.94 26.70 -9.94
C LYS A 85 -12.15 25.35 -9.26
N LEU A 86 -13.39 24.88 -9.15
CA LEU A 86 -13.71 23.59 -8.53
C LEU A 86 -13.09 22.44 -9.30
N THR A 87 -13.20 22.46 -10.63
CA THR A 87 -12.59 21.45 -11.50
C THR A 87 -11.06 21.44 -11.36
N TYR A 88 -10.43 22.61 -11.22
CA TYR A 88 -8.98 22.72 -11.05
C TYR A 88 -8.51 22.14 -9.70
N ILE A 89 -9.19 22.47 -8.59
CA ILE A 89 -8.84 21.99 -7.26
C ILE A 89 -8.96 20.45 -7.20
N ASN A 90 -10.07 19.88 -7.67
CA ASN A 90 -10.26 18.44 -7.70
C ASN A 90 -9.22 17.70 -8.57
N LYS A 91 -8.81 18.31 -9.69
CA LYS A 91 -7.77 17.76 -10.56
C LYS A 91 -6.40 17.81 -9.89
N ALA A 92 -6.08 18.89 -9.18
CA ALA A 92 -4.82 19.04 -8.45
C ALA A 92 -4.71 18.02 -7.31
N ASP A 93 -5.77 17.80 -6.52
CA ASP A 93 -5.80 16.80 -5.46
C ASP A 93 -5.65 15.39 -6.01
N LYS A 94 -6.31 15.08 -7.12
CA LYS A 94 -6.16 13.79 -7.79
C LYS A 94 -4.72 13.55 -8.25
N ILE A 95 -4.08 14.56 -8.86
CA ILE A 95 -2.68 14.46 -9.30
C ILE A 95 -1.75 14.24 -8.10
N LYS A 96 -1.99 14.95 -6.98
CA LYS A 96 -1.23 14.77 -5.74
C LYS A 96 -1.31 13.34 -5.23
N LEU A 97 -2.51 12.78 -5.11
CA LEU A 97 -2.72 11.39 -4.66
C LEU A 97 -2.09 10.37 -5.63
N MET A 98 -2.12 10.64 -6.94
CA MET A 98 -1.45 9.78 -7.93
C MET A 98 0.06 9.81 -7.77
N ASN A 99 0.66 10.98 -7.52
CA ASN A 99 2.10 11.13 -7.28
C ASN A 99 2.52 10.44 -5.98
N GLU A 100 1.74 10.57 -4.90
CA GLU A 100 1.97 9.85 -3.65
C GLU A 100 1.95 8.34 -3.87
N ASN A 101 0.97 7.81 -4.61
CA ASN A 101 0.90 6.40 -4.96
C ASN A 101 2.12 5.93 -5.78
N TYR A 102 2.60 6.75 -6.68
CA TYR A 102 3.82 6.44 -7.43
C TYR A 102 5.03 6.29 -6.50
N ILE A 103 5.22 7.24 -5.55
CA ILE A 103 6.29 7.19 -4.56
C ILE A 103 6.16 5.95 -3.66
N TYR A 104 4.93 5.63 -3.20
CA TYR A 104 4.70 4.45 -2.36
C TYR A 104 4.98 3.15 -3.12
N ASN A 105 4.62 3.05 -4.40
CA ASN A 105 4.94 1.88 -5.21
C ASN A 105 6.44 1.71 -5.38
N GLN A 106 7.19 2.79 -5.69
CA GLN A 106 8.66 2.71 -5.78
C GLN A 106 9.32 2.20 -4.50
N LYS A 107 8.77 2.56 -3.32
CA LYS A 107 9.25 2.05 -2.03
C LYS A 107 8.79 0.62 -1.75
N ALA A 108 7.63 0.23 -2.22
CA ALA A 108 7.06 -1.10 -2.02
C ALA A 108 7.71 -2.17 -2.92
N ASP A 109 8.13 -1.81 -4.14
CA ASP A 109 8.66 -2.78 -5.12
C ASP A 109 9.86 -3.59 -4.61
N PRO A 110 10.93 -2.98 -4.01
CA PRO A 110 12.03 -3.74 -3.45
C PRO A 110 11.61 -4.63 -2.27
N LEU A 111 10.64 -4.18 -1.47
CA LEU A 111 10.10 -4.99 -0.36
C LEU A 111 9.27 -6.17 -0.88
N ARG A 112 8.47 -5.98 -1.94
CA ARG A 112 7.74 -7.07 -2.61
C ARG A 112 8.68 -8.12 -3.17
N ASP A 113 9.78 -7.68 -3.77
CA ASP A 113 10.79 -8.60 -4.31
C ASP A 113 11.43 -9.42 -3.18
N LEU A 114 11.87 -8.78 -2.09
CA LEU A 114 12.45 -9.46 -0.93
C LEU A 114 11.46 -10.44 -0.30
N VAL A 115 10.25 -9.97 0.03
CA VAL A 115 9.21 -10.81 0.65
C VAL A 115 8.85 -11.98 -0.28
N GLY A 116 8.67 -11.72 -1.57
CA GLY A 116 8.36 -12.75 -2.56
C GLY A 116 9.47 -13.80 -2.72
N LYS A 117 10.75 -13.41 -2.63
CA LYS A 117 11.88 -14.34 -2.62
C LYS A 117 11.86 -15.23 -1.40
N VAL A 118 11.73 -14.65 -0.21
CA VAL A 118 11.68 -15.42 1.06
C VAL A 118 10.48 -16.34 1.10
N ASP A 119 9.30 -15.89 0.68
CA ASP A 119 8.10 -16.73 0.62
C ASP A 119 8.28 -17.94 -0.31
N ARG A 120 8.93 -17.77 -1.46
CA ARG A 120 9.25 -18.90 -2.38
C ARG A 120 10.20 -19.90 -1.72
N MET A 121 11.27 -19.41 -1.08
CA MET A 121 12.23 -20.26 -0.36
C MET A 121 11.53 -21.03 0.77
N LEU A 122 10.69 -20.37 1.57
CA LEU A 122 9.95 -21.01 2.66
C LEU A 122 8.95 -22.07 2.15
N LYS A 123 8.34 -21.87 0.98
CA LYS A 123 7.43 -22.86 0.39
C LYS A 123 8.12 -24.17 -0.01
N ALA A 124 9.39 -24.13 -0.36
CA ALA A 124 10.18 -25.30 -0.73
C ALA A 124 10.60 -26.16 0.46
N LEU A 125 10.54 -25.62 1.67
CA LEU A 125 10.93 -26.33 2.90
C LEU A 125 9.78 -27.21 3.43
N ASN A 126 10.16 -28.33 4.05
CA ASN A 126 9.22 -29.13 4.84
C ASN A 126 8.85 -28.41 6.15
N ASN A 127 7.85 -28.93 6.88
CA ASN A 127 7.33 -28.28 8.11
C ASN A 127 8.38 -28.18 9.22
N GLU A 128 9.22 -29.19 9.37
CA GLU A 128 10.30 -29.22 10.36
C GLU A 128 11.37 -28.16 10.09
N GLN A 129 11.85 -28.09 8.85
CA GLN A 129 12.82 -27.11 8.39
C GLN A 129 12.26 -25.67 8.50
N LYS A 130 11.01 -25.48 8.08
CA LYS A 130 10.32 -24.20 8.16
C LYS A 130 10.21 -23.70 9.61
N LEU A 131 9.82 -24.56 10.54
CA LEU A 131 9.74 -24.22 11.96
C LEU A 131 11.09 -23.71 12.48
N ILE A 132 12.18 -24.44 12.20
CA ILE A 132 13.53 -24.10 12.69
C ILE A 132 14.01 -22.78 12.08
N ILE A 133 13.84 -22.57 10.77
CA ILE A 133 14.24 -21.34 10.08
C ILE A 133 13.46 -20.15 10.64
N GLN A 134 12.14 -20.27 10.75
CA GLN A 134 11.30 -19.19 11.27
C GLN A 134 11.64 -18.87 12.72
N THR A 135 11.75 -19.87 13.58
CA THR A 135 12.05 -19.67 15.00
C THR A 135 13.41 -19.00 15.20
N TYR A 136 14.44 -19.45 14.48
CA TYR A 136 15.80 -18.94 14.67
C TYR A 136 16.03 -17.56 14.03
N TYR A 137 15.58 -17.34 12.79
CA TYR A 137 15.87 -16.09 12.05
C TYR A 137 14.82 -15.01 12.20
N MET A 138 13.55 -15.38 12.39
CA MET A 138 12.45 -14.44 12.38
C MET A 138 11.96 -14.05 13.78
N TYR A 139 12.13 -14.95 14.78
CA TYR A 139 11.68 -14.67 16.15
C TYR A 139 12.84 -14.44 17.11
N GLU A 140 13.55 -15.47 17.51
CA GLU A 140 14.61 -15.35 18.49
C GLU A 140 15.85 -16.20 18.11
N PRO A 141 17.05 -15.59 17.90
CA PRO A 141 18.25 -16.31 17.45
C PRO A 141 18.95 -17.04 18.59
N LYS A 142 18.19 -17.80 19.41
CA LYS A 142 18.70 -18.59 20.51
C LYS A 142 18.33 -20.06 20.35
N TRP A 143 19.32 -20.93 20.33
CA TRP A 143 19.13 -22.37 20.14
C TRP A 143 18.28 -23.03 21.22
N ASN A 144 18.36 -22.55 22.47
CA ASN A 144 17.52 -23.06 23.56
C ASN A 144 16.04 -22.79 23.30
N TYR A 145 15.71 -21.60 22.74
CA TYR A 145 14.35 -21.26 22.33
C TYR A 145 13.87 -22.14 21.18
N VAL A 146 14.71 -22.34 20.15
CA VAL A 146 14.41 -23.25 19.03
C VAL A 146 14.14 -24.68 19.53
N ALA A 147 14.98 -25.19 20.42
CA ALA A 147 14.82 -26.54 20.99
C ALA A 147 13.51 -26.67 21.79
N THR A 148 13.19 -25.69 22.65
CA THR A 148 11.94 -25.69 23.41
C THR A 148 10.71 -25.66 22.49
N THR A 149 10.71 -24.76 21.49
CA THR A 149 9.62 -24.65 20.50
C THR A 149 9.48 -25.94 19.68
N TYR A 150 10.60 -26.56 19.30
CA TYR A 150 10.59 -27.81 18.57
C TYR A 150 9.91 -28.94 19.37
N VAL A 151 10.28 -29.10 20.66
CA VAL A 151 9.66 -30.09 21.56
C VAL A 151 8.16 -29.83 21.72
N GLN A 152 7.75 -28.57 21.85
CA GLN A 152 6.34 -28.22 21.99
C GLN A 152 5.50 -28.61 20.76
N VAL A 153 6.07 -28.49 19.54
CA VAL A 153 5.34 -28.80 18.30
C VAL A 153 5.37 -30.27 17.94
N TYR A 154 6.54 -30.94 18.08
CA TYR A 154 6.72 -32.32 17.62
C TYR A 154 6.72 -33.35 18.76
N ASN A 155 6.70 -32.92 20.02
CA ASN A 155 6.79 -33.77 21.19
C ASN A 155 8.02 -34.73 21.19
N GLU A 156 9.07 -34.37 20.47
CA GLU A 156 10.33 -35.12 20.33
C GLU A 156 11.50 -34.22 20.73
N PRO A 157 12.34 -34.63 21.66
CA PRO A 157 13.56 -33.89 21.99
C PRO A 157 14.62 -34.07 20.91
N ARG A 158 15.20 -32.96 20.46
CA ARG A 158 16.35 -32.94 19.52
C ARG A 158 17.52 -32.21 20.18
N THR A 159 18.73 -32.68 19.93
CA THR A 159 19.92 -31.96 20.37
C THR A 159 20.12 -30.70 19.51
N VAL A 160 20.79 -29.69 20.08
CA VAL A 160 21.12 -28.44 19.34
C VAL A 160 21.90 -28.74 18.04
N ASN A 161 22.78 -29.72 18.04
CA ASN A 161 23.53 -30.10 16.85
C ASN A 161 22.64 -30.71 15.77
N GLN A 162 21.64 -31.50 16.13
CA GLN A 162 20.67 -32.02 15.17
C GLN A 162 19.84 -30.89 14.55
N LEU A 163 19.38 -29.94 15.38
CA LEU A 163 18.62 -28.76 14.89
C LEU A 163 19.46 -27.88 13.96
N LYS A 164 20.77 -27.68 14.26
CA LYS A 164 21.70 -26.99 13.36
C LYS A 164 21.86 -27.70 12.02
N ASN A 165 21.98 -29.02 12.02
CA ASN A 165 22.08 -29.78 10.78
C ASN A 165 20.81 -29.67 9.90
N ILE A 166 19.63 -29.64 10.53
CA ILE A 166 18.36 -29.42 9.80
C ILE A 166 18.31 -28.01 9.22
N ARG A 167 18.72 -26.98 9.99
CA ARG A 167 18.84 -25.60 9.51
C ARG A 167 19.77 -25.52 8.30
N ASP A 168 20.95 -26.15 8.36
CA ASP A 168 21.95 -26.06 7.30
C ASP A 168 21.44 -26.69 6.01
N LYS A 169 20.78 -27.85 6.10
CA LYS A 169 20.08 -28.46 4.94
C LYS A 169 18.95 -27.56 4.39
N ALA A 170 18.20 -26.90 5.28
CA ALA A 170 17.17 -25.96 4.85
C ALA A 170 17.76 -24.77 4.06
N LEU A 171 18.90 -24.22 4.52
CA LEU A 171 19.57 -23.14 3.82
C LEU A 171 20.15 -23.58 2.46
N GLU A 172 20.61 -24.81 2.32
CA GLU A 172 21.02 -25.36 1.02
C GLU A 172 19.84 -25.43 0.05
N ILE A 173 18.69 -25.97 0.47
CA ILE A 173 17.47 -25.98 -0.36
C ILE A 173 17.05 -24.56 -0.76
N MET A 174 17.13 -23.60 0.17
CA MET A 174 16.80 -22.21 -0.12
C MET A 174 17.75 -21.59 -1.16
N LEU A 175 19.05 -21.92 -1.08
CA LEU A 175 20.06 -21.50 -2.05
C LEU A 175 19.74 -22.04 -3.45
N ASP A 176 19.38 -23.29 -3.56
CA ASP A 176 19.00 -23.91 -4.83
C ASP A 176 17.79 -23.21 -5.44
N VAL A 177 16.77 -22.94 -4.65
CA VAL A 177 15.52 -22.28 -5.11
C VAL A 177 15.73 -20.86 -5.61
N ILE A 178 16.65 -20.10 -5.01
CA ILE A 178 16.85 -18.69 -5.38
C ILE A 178 17.85 -18.51 -6.53
N ASN A 179 18.70 -19.51 -6.77
CA ASN A 179 19.72 -19.46 -7.81
C ASN A 179 19.28 -20.12 -9.14
N ILE A 180 18.05 -20.69 -9.21
CA ILE A 180 17.40 -21.13 -10.44
C ILE A 180 16.86 -19.91 -11.19
#